data_3bb43883013851b7e5db3714598ff90e
#
_entry.id   3bb43883013851b7e5db3714598ff90e
#
_cell.length_a   1.000
_cell.length_b   1.000
_cell.length_c   1.000
_cell.angle_alpha   90.00
_cell.angle_beta   90.00
_cell.angle_gamma   90.00
#
_symmetry.space_group_name_H-M   'P 1'
#
loop_
_entity.id
_entity.type
_entity.pdbx_description
1 polymer ?
#
loop_
_entity_poly.entity_id
_entity_poly.type
_entity_poly.pdbx_seq_one_letter_code
_entity_poly.pdbx_strand_id
1 'polypeptide(L)'
;MEHPVKVNDILIVQAGTGTDQIGRFDIMVDTDLNAVDTYTWSTVPIDETHCPRDESLENFIMHYKDLTDKKYGRLVTRFARKLEHPSRIQETPLGSLVADALQESLGIDVMLMGSGAIRSYNLGPVVLYSDFTECFPYDEAVYMLPVTGEQLTRMIKRFLREEAFTGEHTEFYQLSQGMHVVWSRSAQCFKELTFDGKPLGAQQIYKVGVCKYHYSSLKPFLDITLEEVEANGRVRVLATSYRDVIEEYFMMHQHLKREIEGRLVIEE
;
A
#
# COMPACT_ATOMS: atom_id res chain seq x y z
N MET A 1 -7.98 -18.64 -8.43
CA MET A 1 -7.84 -20.02 -7.86
C MET A 1 -8.12 -21.02 -8.97
N GLU A 2 -7.18 -21.88 -9.30
CA GLU A 2 -7.40 -22.93 -10.32
C GLU A 2 -8.30 -24.06 -9.78
N HIS A 3 -8.22 -24.35 -8.49
CA HIS A 3 -9.02 -25.38 -7.82
C HIS A 3 -9.61 -24.86 -6.52
N PRO A 4 -10.82 -25.34 -6.13
CA PRO A 4 -11.40 -25.05 -4.83
C PRO A 4 -10.51 -25.55 -3.69
N VAL A 5 -10.47 -24.76 -2.61
CA VAL A 5 -9.88 -25.19 -1.33
C VAL A 5 -11.01 -25.65 -0.42
N LYS A 6 -10.86 -26.84 0.19
CA LYS A 6 -11.85 -27.36 1.13
C LYS A 6 -11.33 -27.23 2.56
N VAL A 7 -12.09 -26.53 3.40
CA VAL A 7 -11.80 -26.34 4.83
C VAL A 7 -13.03 -26.71 5.63
N ASN A 8 -12.97 -27.70 6.50
CA ASN A 8 -14.07 -28.16 7.34
C ASN A 8 -15.39 -28.36 6.54
N ASP A 9 -15.31 -29.05 5.41
CA ASP A 9 -16.41 -29.29 4.46
C ASP A 9 -16.96 -28.06 3.75
N ILE A 10 -16.36 -26.88 3.92
CA ILE A 10 -16.70 -25.68 3.18
C ILE A 10 -15.77 -25.55 1.97
N LEU A 11 -16.39 -25.36 0.80
CA LEU A 11 -15.66 -25.09 -0.44
C LEU A 11 -15.40 -23.59 -0.58
N ILE A 12 -14.14 -23.21 -0.75
CA ILE A 12 -13.71 -21.85 -0.98
C ILE A 12 -13.21 -21.74 -2.41
N VAL A 13 -13.82 -20.81 -3.16
CA VAL A 13 -13.48 -20.53 -4.56
C VAL A 13 -13.26 -19.03 -4.76
N GLN A 14 -12.46 -18.66 -5.75
CA GLN A 14 -12.21 -17.27 -6.12
C GLN A 14 -11.83 -17.18 -7.60
N ALA A 15 -12.49 -16.31 -8.34
CA ALA A 15 -12.29 -16.17 -9.78
C ALA A 15 -11.03 -15.37 -10.16
N GLY A 16 -10.35 -14.70 -9.23
CA GLY A 16 -9.23 -13.80 -9.50
C GLY A 16 -9.60 -12.34 -9.26
N THR A 17 -8.83 -11.43 -9.84
CA THR A 17 -9.01 -9.99 -9.72
C THR A 17 -9.08 -9.36 -11.11
N GLY A 18 -9.59 -8.12 -11.22
CA GLY A 18 -9.55 -7.34 -12.46
C GLY A 18 -10.74 -7.54 -13.39
N THR A 19 -11.72 -8.36 -13.01
CA THR A 19 -12.92 -8.64 -13.85
C THR A 19 -12.64 -9.21 -15.22
N ASP A 20 -11.52 -9.91 -15.39
CA ASP A 20 -11.08 -10.56 -16.64
C ASP A 20 -11.67 -11.97 -16.83
N GLN A 21 -12.29 -12.52 -15.79
CA GLN A 21 -12.92 -13.85 -15.83
C GLN A 21 -14.04 -14.00 -14.81
N ILE A 22 -14.96 -14.92 -15.11
CA ILE A 22 -16.07 -15.32 -14.23
C ILE A 22 -15.76 -16.72 -13.65
N GLY A 23 -15.95 -16.88 -12.34
CA GLY A 23 -15.93 -18.20 -11.72
C GLY A 23 -17.28 -18.92 -11.94
N ARG A 24 -17.23 -20.12 -12.50
CA ARG A 24 -18.40 -21.00 -12.66
C ARG A 24 -18.27 -22.20 -11.73
N PHE A 25 -19.30 -22.36 -10.89
CA PHE A 25 -19.37 -23.43 -9.90
C PHE A 25 -20.66 -24.23 -10.12
N ASP A 26 -20.52 -25.38 -10.78
CA ASP A 26 -21.64 -26.30 -10.99
C ASP A 26 -21.63 -27.30 -9.84
N ILE A 27 -22.75 -27.39 -9.11
CA ILE A 27 -22.90 -28.25 -7.93
C ILE A 27 -24.09 -29.20 -8.07
N MET A 28 -23.92 -30.42 -7.61
CA MET A 28 -25.00 -31.37 -7.40
C MET A 28 -25.26 -31.45 -5.89
N VAL A 29 -26.52 -31.29 -5.51
CA VAL A 29 -26.91 -31.29 -4.09
C VAL A 29 -27.75 -32.54 -3.81
N ASP A 30 -27.33 -33.29 -2.80
CA ASP A 30 -28.16 -34.33 -2.19
C ASP A 30 -29.17 -33.64 -1.25
N THR A 31 -30.45 -33.69 -1.64
CA THR A 31 -31.56 -33.00 -0.90
C THR A 31 -31.94 -33.76 0.37
N ASP A 32 -31.66 -35.04 0.47
CA ASP A 32 -32.00 -35.87 1.63
C ASP A 32 -30.95 -35.65 2.75
N LEU A 33 -29.69 -35.53 2.37
CA LEU A 33 -28.60 -35.22 3.29
C LEU A 33 -28.31 -33.71 3.46
N ASN A 34 -28.95 -32.89 2.64
CA ASN A 34 -28.75 -31.44 2.59
C ASN A 34 -27.26 -31.06 2.45
N ALA A 35 -26.55 -31.78 1.55
CA ALA A 35 -25.11 -31.68 1.35
C ALA A 35 -24.76 -31.61 -0.14
N VAL A 36 -23.60 -31.02 -0.46
CA VAL A 36 -23.04 -31.06 -1.82
C VAL A 36 -22.46 -32.45 -2.08
N ASP A 37 -23.05 -33.17 -3.04
CA ASP A 37 -22.60 -34.49 -3.47
C ASP A 37 -21.37 -34.39 -4.39
N THR A 38 -21.51 -33.65 -5.49
CA THR A 38 -20.42 -33.42 -6.45
C THR A 38 -20.36 -31.96 -6.87
N TYR A 39 -19.21 -31.54 -7.34
CA TYR A 39 -19.02 -30.22 -7.90
C TYR A 39 -17.96 -30.18 -8.99
N THR A 40 -18.07 -29.19 -9.88
CA THR A 40 -17.00 -28.76 -10.78
C THR A 40 -16.78 -27.26 -10.65
N TRP A 41 -15.52 -26.86 -10.73
CA TRP A 41 -15.11 -25.46 -10.73
C TRP A 41 -14.35 -25.15 -12.01
N SER A 42 -14.68 -24.04 -12.64
CA SER A 42 -13.96 -23.53 -13.80
C SER A 42 -13.98 -22.00 -13.83
N THR A 43 -13.04 -21.39 -14.53
CA THR A 43 -13.07 -19.98 -14.84
C THR A 43 -13.36 -19.80 -16.34
N VAL A 44 -14.23 -18.83 -16.66
CA VAL A 44 -14.58 -18.44 -18.03
C VAL A 44 -14.01 -17.06 -18.28
N PRO A 45 -13.11 -16.87 -19.25
CA PRO A 45 -12.62 -15.56 -19.63
C PRO A 45 -13.73 -14.62 -20.09
N ILE A 46 -13.61 -13.34 -19.73
CA ILE A 46 -14.48 -12.27 -20.25
C ILE A 46 -13.77 -11.68 -21.46
N ASP A 47 -14.05 -12.25 -22.62
CA ASP A 47 -13.50 -11.84 -23.93
C ASP A 47 -14.58 -11.92 -25.02
N GLU A 48 -14.28 -11.41 -26.22
CA GLU A 48 -15.23 -11.39 -27.34
C GLU A 48 -15.67 -12.78 -27.81
N THR A 49 -14.92 -13.83 -27.48
CA THR A 49 -15.26 -15.22 -27.84
C THR A 49 -16.30 -15.81 -26.90
N HIS A 50 -16.23 -15.47 -25.62
CA HIS A 50 -17.09 -16.04 -24.58
C HIS A 50 -18.27 -15.11 -24.21
N CYS A 51 -18.08 -13.80 -24.39
CA CYS A 51 -19.07 -12.79 -24.05
C CYS A 51 -19.34 -11.91 -25.28
N PRO A 52 -20.41 -12.18 -26.04
CA PRO A 52 -20.77 -11.34 -27.17
C PRO A 52 -21.09 -9.91 -26.68
N ARG A 53 -20.74 -8.93 -27.52
CA ARG A 53 -20.96 -7.52 -27.21
C ARG A 53 -22.46 -7.22 -27.10
N ASP A 54 -22.82 -6.45 -26.07
CA ASP A 54 -24.15 -5.88 -25.89
C ASP A 54 -24.09 -4.37 -26.20
N GLU A 55 -24.50 -3.97 -27.39
CA GLU A 55 -24.46 -2.58 -27.84
C GLU A 55 -25.29 -1.65 -26.94
N SER A 56 -26.37 -2.13 -26.35
CA SER A 56 -27.22 -1.32 -25.47
C SER A 56 -26.46 -0.98 -24.17
N LEU A 57 -25.80 -1.99 -23.59
CA LEU A 57 -24.98 -1.83 -22.40
C LEU A 57 -23.74 -0.98 -22.68
N GLU A 58 -23.10 -1.17 -23.84
CA GLU A 58 -21.95 -0.35 -24.24
C GLU A 58 -22.33 1.12 -24.37
N ASN A 59 -23.45 1.44 -25.05
CA ASN A 59 -23.92 2.82 -25.18
C ASN A 59 -24.26 3.44 -23.82
N PHE A 60 -24.84 2.66 -22.92
CA PHE A 60 -25.11 3.10 -21.55
C PHE A 60 -23.80 3.43 -20.81
N ILE A 61 -22.80 2.55 -20.87
CA ILE A 61 -21.48 2.76 -20.25
C ILE A 61 -20.80 3.98 -20.85
N MET A 62 -20.80 4.13 -22.19
CA MET A 62 -20.17 5.25 -22.88
C MET A 62 -20.77 6.59 -22.46
N HIS A 63 -22.09 6.67 -22.26
CA HIS A 63 -22.72 7.89 -21.76
C HIS A 63 -22.12 8.37 -20.42
N TYR A 64 -21.93 7.45 -19.46
CA TYR A 64 -21.32 7.79 -18.16
C TYR A 64 -19.81 8.03 -18.28
N LYS A 65 -19.12 7.28 -19.14
CA LYS A 65 -17.71 7.45 -19.41
C LYS A 65 -17.41 8.88 -19.87
N ASP A 66 -18.15 9.41 -20.83
CA ASP A 66 -17.98 10.77 -21.34
C ASP A 66 -18.16 11.84 -20.24
N LEU A 67 -19.02 11.61 -19.28
CA LEU A 67 -19.23 12.50 -18.14
C LEU A 67 -18.04 12.47 -17.17
N THR A 68 -17.40 11.33 -17.02
CA THR A 68 -16.28 11.11 -16.06
C THR A 68 -14.92 11.44 -16.65
N ASP A 69 -14.72 11.27 -17.97
CA ASP A 69 -13.43 11.43 -18.64
C ASP A 69 -12.82 12.82 -18.44
N LYS A 70 -13.64 13.87 -18.39
CA LYS A 70 -13.14 15.24 -18.10
C LYS A 70 -12.48 15.35 -16.73
N LYS A 71 -12.99 14.64 -15.75
CA LYS A 71 -12.45 14.64 -14.38
C LYS A 71 -11.24 13.71 -14.27
N TYR A 72 -11.38 12.49 -14.74
CA TYR A 72 -10.37 11.44 -14.56
C TYR A 72 -9.25 11.48 -15.59
N GLY A 73 -9.51 12.06 -16.78
CA GLY A 73 -8.50 12.27 -17.83
C GLY A 73 -7.61 13.51 -17.64
N ARG A 74 -7.81 14.30 -16.57
CA ARG A 74 -6.94 15.46 -16.31
C ARG A 74 -5.52 15.04 -15.96
N LEU A 75 -4.55 15.79 -16.45
CA LEU A 75 -3.15 15.60 -16.11
C LEU A 75 -2.90 16.03 -14.66
N VAL A 76 -2.27 15.16 -13.87
CA VAL A 76 -1.75 15.49 -12.53
C VAL A 76 -0.31 15.93 -12.62
N THR A 77 0.57 15.12 -13.24
CA THR A 77 1.99 15.46 -13.37
C THR A 77 2.66 14.66 -14.50
N ARG A 78 3.94 14.99 -14.75
CA ARG A 78 4.84 14.20 -15.59
C ARG A 78 6.11 13.88 -14.81
N PHE A 79 6.41 12.60 -14.65
CA PHE A 79 7.69 12.14 -14.12
C PHE A 79 8.75 12.09 -15.23
N ALA A 80 10.01 12.16 -14.85
CA ALA A 80 11.12 11.99 -15.79
C ALA A 80 11.14 10.57 -16.41
N ARG A 81 10.65 9.59 -15.65
CA ARG A 81 10.45 8.21 -16.08
C ARG A 81 9.33 7.57 -15.26
N LYS A 82 8.89 6.40 -15.69
CA LYS A 82 7.98 5.56 -14.90
C LYS A 82 8.64 5.16 -13.57
N LEU A 83 7.92 5.28 -12.47
CA LEU A 83 8.35 4.87 -11.14
C LEU A 83 7.70 3.55 -10.75
N GLU A 84 8.48 2.62 -10.22
CA GLU A 84 8.04 1.27 -9.97
C GLU A 84 7.76 1.01 -8.48
N HIS A 85 6.81 0.09 -8.22
CA HIS A 85 6.48 -0.46 -6.91
C HIS A 85 6.17 -1.96 -7.06
N PRO A 86 7.17 -2.79 -7.45
CA PRO A 86 6.94 -4.19 -7.81
C PRO A 86 6.73 -5.09 -6.58
N SER A 87 7.13 -4.64 -5.41
CA SER A 87 7.07 -5.39 -4.16
C SER A 87 6.73 -4.48 -2.99
N ARG A 88 5.99 -5.03 -2.02
CA ARG A 88 5.63 -4.30 -0.80
C ARG A 88 6.66 -4.42 0.31
N ILE A 89 7.55 -5.40 0.23
CA ILE A 89 8.50 -5.76 1.30
C ILE A 89 9.93 -5.31 1.01
N GLN A 90 10.10 -4.27 0.24
CA GLN A 90 11.40 -3.66 -0.09
C GLN A 90 11.23 -2.18 -0.38
N GLU A 91 12.33 -1.44 -0.36
CA GLU A 91 12.38 -0.07 -0.87
C GLU A 91 12.02 -0.02 -2.35
N THR A 92 11.21 0.97 -2.74
CA THR A 92 10.80 1.16 -4.14
C THR A 92 10.86 2.64 -4.52
N PRO A 93 11.16 2.97 -5.80
CA PRO A 93 11.22 4.37 -6.25
C PRO A 93 9.90 5.13 -6.05
N LEU A 94 8.76 4.47 -6.31
CA LEU A 94 7.44 5.10 -6.11
C LEU A 94 7.13 5.26 -4.62
N GLY A 95 7.45 4.25 -3.81
CA GLY A 95 7.25 4.30 -2.36
C GLY A 95 8.08 5.40 -1.69
N SER A 96 9.35 5.51 -2.07
CA SER A 96 10.24 6.58 -1.59
C SER A 96 9.72 7.96 -1.99
N LEU A 97 9.27 8.15 -3.25
CA LEU A 97 8.70 9.43 -3.67
C LEU A 97 7.46 9.82 -2.85
N VAL A 98 6.56 8.88 -2.62
CA VAL A 98 5.32 9.14 -1.85
C VAL A 98 5.64 9.47 -0.39
N ALA A 99 6.55 8.74 0.23
CA ALA A 99 6.98 9.01 1.60
C ALA A 99 7.64 10.39 1.72
N ASP A 100 8.48 10.78 0.75
CA ASP A 100 9.12 12.10 0.70
C ASP A 100 8.10 13.22 0.50
N ALA A 101 7.16 13.05 -0.42
CA ALA A 101 6.12 14.04 -0.67
C ALA A 101 5.32 14.36 0.60
N LEU A 102 4.95 13.33 1.36
CA LEU A 102 4.25 13.51 2.63
C LEU A 102 5.14 14.12 3.71
N GLN A 103 6.40 13.68 3.82
CA GLN A 103 7.35 14.23 4.78
C GLN A 103 7.58 15.72 4.56
N GLU A 104 7.89 16.11 3.34
CA GLU A 104 8.20 17.49 2.98
C GLU A 104 6.98 18.39 3.14
N SER A 105 5.83 17.99 2.57
CA SER A 105 4.60 18.78 2.62
C SER A 105 4.06 18.97 4.04
N LEU A 106 4.26 18.00 4.93
CA LEU A 106 3.72 18.01 6.29
C LEU A 106 4.72 18.47 7.35
N GLY A 107 5.98 18.69 6.99
CA GLY A 107 7.03 19.18 7.88
C GLY A 107 7.33 18.24 9.05
N ILE A 108 7.38 16.95 8.78
CA ILE A 108 7.72 15.89 9.76
C ILE A 108 9.13 15.36 9.54
N ASP A 109 9.69 14.70 10.54
CA ASP A 109 11.05 14.17 10.47
C ASP A 109 11.10 12.86 9.69
N VAL A 110 10.13 11.97 9.90
CA VAL A 110 10.06 10.65 9.25
C VAL A 110 8.62 10.35 8.84
N MET A 111 8.41 9.90 7.61
CA MET A 111 7.15 9.30 7.17
C MET A 111 7.30 7.78 7.05
N LEU A 112 6.44 7.05 7.74
CA LEU A 112 6.23 5.62 7.56
C LEU A 112 4.99 5.42 6.68
N MET A 113 5.21 5.38 5.36
CA MET A 113 4.12 5.17 4.41
C MET A 113 3.85 3.68 4.23
N GLY A 114 2.64 3.26 4.59
CA GLY A 114 2.25 1.86 4.41
C GLY A 114 2.38 1.41 2.95
N SER A 115 3.24 0.45 2.69
CA SER A 115 3.55 -0.05 1.35
C SER A 115 2.30 -0.60 0.64
N GLY A 116 1.38 -1.19 1.41
CA GLY A 116 0.10 -1.71 0.93
C GLY A 116 -0.90 -0.66 0.46
N ALA A 117 -0.72 0.61 0.79
CA ALA A 117 -1.57 1.71 0.34
C ALA A 117 -1.29 2.11 -1.13
N ILE A 118 -0.12 1.76 -1.66
CA ILE A 118 0.24 1.92 -3.07
C ILE A 118 -0.23 0.68 -3.82
N ARG A 119 -1.24 0.81 -4.68
CA ARG A 119 -1.95 -0.32 -5.28
C ARG A 119 -1.51 -0.66 -6.70
N SER A 120 -0.75 0.22 -7.35
CA SER A 120 -0.23 0.00 -8.70
C SER A 120 1.23 -0.45 -8.67
N TYR A 121 1.61 -1.34 -9.58
CA TYR A 121 3.00 -1.77 -9.74
C TYR A 121 3.94 -0.66 -10.24
N ASN A 122 3.37 0.37 -10.81
CA ASN A 122 4.10 1.52 -11.32
C ASN A 122 3.18 2.72 -11.55
N LEU A 123 3.76 3.91 -11.65
CA LEU A 123 3.04 5.15 -11.98
C LEU A 123 3.86 6.00 -12.96
N GLY A 124 3.22 6.64 -13.92
CA GLY A 124 3.84 7.54 -14.90
C GLY A 124 4.45 6.85 -16.14
N PRO A 125 5.23 7.55 -16.98
CA PRO A 125 5.73 8.93 -16.80
C PRO A 125 4.67 10.03 -16.92
N VAL A 126 3.59 9.84 -17.66
CA VAL A 126 2.42 10.73 -17.67
C VAL A 126 1.44 10.21 -16.65
N VAL A 127 1.04 11.03 -15.70
CA VAL A 127 0.12 10.65 -14.63
C VAL A 127 -1.19 11.40 -14.81
N LEU A 128 -2.21 10.68 -15.22
CA LEU A 128 -3.58 11.18 -15.23
C LEU A 128 -4.22 10.99 -13.86
N TYR A 129 -5.30 11.70 -13.61
CA TYR A 129 -6.02 11.56 -12.33
C TYR A 129 -6.62 10.16 -12.15
N SER A 130 -6.99 9.48 -13.24
CA SER A 130 -7.38 8.06 -13.21
C SER A 130 -6.25 7.18 -12.66
N ASP A 131 -5.03 7.31 -13.21
CA ASP A 131 -3.87 6.53 -12.81
C ASP A 131 -3.52 6.80 -11.33
N PHE A 132 -3.62 8.08 -10.95
CA PHE A 132 -3.37 8.54 -9.59
C PHE A 132 -4.37 7.91 -8.60
N THR A 133 -5.68 7.95 -8.91
CA THR A 133 -6.72 7.39 -8.03
C THR A 133 -6.72 5.87 -7.99
N GLU A 134 -6.30 5.21 -9.06
CA GLU A 134 -6.07 3.76 -9.09
C GLU A 134 -4.86 3.37 -8.22
N CYS A 135 -3.79 4.15 -8.32
CA CYS A 135 -2.59 3.93 -7.52
C CYS A 135 -2.84 4.17 -6.02
N PHE A 136 -3.65 5.18 -5.68
CA PHE A 136 -3.98 5.58 -4.31
C PHE A 136 -5.50 5.57 -4.08
N PRO A 137 -6.16 4.38 -4.07
CA PRO A 137 -7.62 4.31 -3.98
C PRO A 137 -8.15 4.64 -2.59
N TYR A 138 -7.32 4.48 -1.56
CA TYR A 138 -7.68 4.84 -0.19
C TYR A 138 -7.44 6.33 0.04
N ASP A 139 -8.31 6.95 0.82
CA ASP A 139 -8.17 8.34 1.21
C ASP A 139 -8.39 8.47 2.70
N GLU A 140 -7.36 8.84 3.42
CA GLU A 140 -7.37 8.86 4.87
C GLU A 140 -6.43 9.94 5.45
N ALA A 141 -6.66 10.27 6.71
CA ALA A 141 -5.88 11.29 7.40
C ALA A 141 -4.45 10.83 7.71
N VAL A 142 -3.54 11.79 7.80
CA VAL A 142 -2.16 11.61 8.29
C VAL A 142 -2.04 12.13 9.71
N TYR A 143 -1.50 11.29 10.59
CA TYR A 143 -1.24 11.59 11.99
C TYR A 143 0.25 11.77 12.23
N MET A 144 0.63 12.79 12.99
CA MET A 144 1.98 12.96 13.51
C MET A 144 2.04 12.43 14.93
N LEU A 145 2.97 11.51 15.16
CA LEU A 145 3.28 10.87 16.42
C LEU A 145 4.62 11.42 16.96
N PRO A 146 4.66 12.04 18.13
CA PRO A 146 5.93 12.32 18.80
C PRO A 146 6.46 11.03 19.43
N VAL A 147 7.54 10.48 18.87
CA VAL A 147 8.14 9.23 19.36
C VAL A 147 9.60 9.43 19.68
N THR A 148 10.11 8.73 20.71
CA THR A 148 11.54 8.70 21.00
C THR A 148 12.29 7.86 19.96
N GLY A 149 13.61 8.06 19.82
CA GLY A 149 14.41 7.22 18.92
C GLY A 149 14.39 5.73 19.30
N GLU A 150 14.27 5.42 20.58
CA GLU A 150 14.07 4.04 21.06
C GLU A 150 12.72 3.47 20.59
N GLN A 151 11.65 4.24 20.67
CA GLN A 151 10.33 3.85 20.17
C GLN A 151 10.34 3.69 18.64
N LEU A 152 10.95 4.63 17.90
CA LEU A 152 11.09 4.54 16.45
C LEU A 152 11.90 3.29 16.04
N THR A 153 12.96 2.98 16.77
CA THR A 153 13.73 1.74 16.57
C THR A 153 12.86 0.50 16.73
N ARG A 154 12.02 0.46 17.77
CA ARG A 154 11.07 -0.64 18.02
C ARG A 154 10.01 -0.74 16.92
N MET A 155 9.47 0.40 16.46
CA MET A 155 8.51 0.47 15.36
C MET A 155 9.10 -0.13 14.06
N ILE A 156 10.32 0.27 13.71
CA ILE A 156 11.01 -0.24 12.51
C ILE A 156 11.29 -1.74 12.64
N LYS A 157 11.80 -2.17 13.80
CA LYS A 157 12.02 -3.60 14.07
C LYS A 157 10.74 -4.42 13.92
N ARG A 158 9.59 -3.87 14.32
CA ARG A 158 8.29 -4.57 14.26
C ARG A 158 7.90 -4.96 12.84
N PHE A 159 8.05 -4.08 11.86
CA PHE A 159 7.69 -4.42 10.49
C PHE A 159 8.79 -5.18 9.72
N LEU A 160 10.02 -5.27 10.27
CA LEU A 160 11.12 -6.06 9.71
C LEU A 160 11.22 -7.47 10.32
N ARG A 161 10.23 -7.90 11.09
CA ARG A 161 10.21 -9.26 11.65
C ARG A 161 10.09 -10.32 10.55
N GLU A 162 10.50 -11.54 10.85
CA GLU A 162 10.60 -12.64 9.88
C GLU A 162 9.27 -12.93 9.16
N GLU A 163 8.14 -12.81 9.83
CA GLU A 163 6.81 -13.04 9.26
C GLU A 163 6.50 -12.12 8.07
N ALA A 164 7.13 -10.93 8.01
CA ALA A 164 6.99 -10.02 6.86
C ALA A 164 7.58 -10.59 5.57
N PHE A 165 8.51 -11.53 5.67
CA PHE A 165 9.23 -12.12 4.54
C PHE A 165 8.80 -13.54 4.21
N THR A 166 7.96 -14.17 5.04
CA THR A 166 7.51 -15.57 4.87
C THR A 166 6.13 -15.70 4.23
N GLY A 167 5.57 -14.59 3.73
CA GLY A 167 4.27 -14.58 3.04
C GLY A 167 3.07 -14.45 3.97
N GLU A 168 3.27 -14.22 5.26
CA GLU A 168 2.20 -13.87 6.18
C GLU A 168 1.68 -12.46 5.91
N HIS A 169 0.41 -12.22 6.23
CA HIS A 169 -0.19 -10.89 6.09
C HIS A 169 0.35 -9.96 7.18
N THR A 170 1.35 -9.17 6.82
CA THR A 170 1.94 -8.15 7.69
C THR A 170 1.95 -6.79 6.99
N GLU A 171 2.00 -5.73 7.79
CA GLU A 171 2.21 -4.38 7.26
C GLU A 171 3.71 -4.12 7.07
N PHE A 172 4.04 -3.47 5.97
CA PHE A 172 5.40 -3.04 5.63
C PHE A 172 5.38 -1.56 5.23
N TYR A 173 6.50 -0.86 5.39
CA TYR A 173 6.52 0.58 5.19
C TYR A 173 7.63 1.03 4.25
N GLN A 174 7.32 2.03 3.43
CA GLN A 174 8.28 2.82 2.71
C GLN A 174 8.74 3.96 3.61
N LEU A 175 10.05 4.19 3.63
CA LEU A 175 10.69 5.19 4.49
C LEU A 175 10.94 6.48 3.71
N SER A 176 10.67 7.64 4.34
CA SER A 176 11.03 8.93 3.76
C SER A 176 12.55 9.18 3.83
N GLN A 177 12.99 10.20 3.11
CA GLN A 177 14.40 10.62 3.10
C GLN A 177 14.95 10.89 4.50
N GLY A 178 16.25 10.80 4.66
CA GLY A 178 16.95 10.90 5.93
C GLY A 178 17.11 9.56 6.65
N MET A 179 16.15 8.65 6.53
CA MET A 179 16.27 7.32 7.11
C MET A 179 17.21 6.43 6.32
N HIS A 180 18.10 5.72 7.04
CA HIS A 180 18.91 4.65 6.49
C HIS A 180 18.92 3.47 7.46
N VAL A 181 18.48 2.31 6.96
CA VAL A 181 18.25 1.09 7.74
C VAL A 181 18.93 -0.07 7.04
N VAL A 182 19.89 -0.73 7.69
CA VAL A 182 20.45 -2.02 7.26
C VAL A 182 20.04 -3.08 8.26
N TRP A 183 19.22 -4.01 7.82
CA TRP A 183 18.64 -5.08 8.64
C TRP A 183 19.22 -6.43 8.26
N SER A 184 19.73 -7.19 9.23
CA SER A 184 20.11 -8.58 9.03
C SER A 184 18.96 -9.51 9.42
N ARG A 185 18.42 -10.26 8.44
CA ARG A 185 17.37 -11.25 8.68
C ARG A 185 17.89 -12.42 9.52
N SER A 186 19.05 -12.95 9.19
CA SER A 186 19.63 -14.08 9.92
C SER A 186 19.93 -13.74 11.40
N ALA A 187 20.41 -12.53 11.69
CA ALA A 187 20.71 -12.08 13.06
C ALA A 187 19.51 -11.39 13.75
N GLN A 188 18.42 -11.07 13.04
CA GLN A 188 17.26 -10.32 13.53
C GLN A 188 17.64 -9.02 14.27
N CYS A 189 18.62 -8.30 13.72
CA CYS A 189 19.13 -7.05 14.29
C CYS A 189 19.46 -6.01 13.23
N PHE A 190 19.49 -4.74 13.64
CA PHE A 190 20.04 -3.66 12.83
C PHE A 190 21.56 -3.75 12.76
N LYS A 191 22.12 -3.74 11.56
CA LYS A 191 23.53 -3.45 11.31
C LYS A 191 23.77 -1.95 11.30
N GLU A 192 22.80 -1.21 10.74
CA GLU A 192 22.79 0.24 10.73
C GLU A 192 21.36 0.76 10.88
N LEU A 193 21.19 1.84 11.66
CA LEU A 193 19.93 2.56 11.81
C LEU A 193 20.26 4.01 12.10
N THR A 194 20.13 4.86 11.09
CA THR A 194 20.48 6.27 11.17
C THR A 194 19.37 7.16 10.62
N PHE A 195 19.37 8.41 11.08
CA PHE A 195 18.60 9.51 10.54
C PHE A 195 19.55 10.68 10.25
N ASP A 196 19.50 11.19 9.01
CA ASP A 196 20.44 12.22 8.50
C ASP A 196 21.92 11.88 8.79
N GLY A 197 22.26 10.60 8.57
CA GLY A 197 23.62 10.08 8.76
C GLY A 197 24.08 9.98 10.22
N LYS A 198 23.18 10.15 11.19
CA LYS A 198 23.49 10.02 12.63
C LYS A 198 22.67 8.90 13.26
N PRO A 199 23.22 8.15 14.21
CA PRO A 199 22.44 7.20 15.00
C PRO A 199 21.23 7.88 15.65
N LEU A 200 20.11 7.18 15.76
CA LEU A 200 18.95 7.69 16.46
C LEU A 200 19.26 7.97 17.93
N GLY A 201 19.01 9.19 18.37
CA GLY A 201 19.13 9.54 19.78
C GLY A 201 18.03 8.86 20.59
N ALA A 202 18.38 7.95 21.51
CA ALA A 202 17.42 7.10 22.21
C ALA A 202 16.24 7.89 22.83
N GLN A 203 16.52 9.03 23.42
CA GLN A 203 15.53 9.91 24.07
C GLN A 203 15.14 11.15 23.23
N GLN A 204 15.72 11.32 22.06
CA GLN A 204 15.35 12.39 21.14
C GLN A 204 13.96 12.14 20.58
N ILE A 205 13.12 13.19 20.55
CA ILE A 205 11.77 13.09 19.98
C ILE A 205 11.83 13.36 18.49
N TYR A 206 11.22 12.45 17.72
CA TYR A 206 11.03 12.53 16.28
C TYR A 206 9.54 12.69 15.97
N LYS A 207 9.22 13.55 15.00
CA LYS A 207 7.86 13.71 14.47
C LYS A 207 7.66 12.64 13.37
N VAL A 208 7.01 11.55 13.72
CA VAL A 208 6.76 10.45 12.79
C VAL A 208 5.36 10.51 12.23
N GLY A 209 5.23 10.52 10.90
CA GLY A 209 3.96 10.48 10.18
C GLY A 209 3.51 9.04 9.93
N VAL A 210 2.22 8.79 10.15
CA VAL A 210 1.55 7.54 9.77
C VAL A 210 0.14 7.84 9.27
N CYS A 211 -0.39 7.02 8.35
CA CYS A 211 -1.77 7.13 7.90
C CYS A 211 -2.74 6.57 8.94
N LYS A 212 -4.01 6.99 8.88
CA LYS A 212 -5.06 6.65 9.85
C LYS A 212 -5.20 5.15 10.09
N TYR A 213 -5.13 4.33 9.04
CA TYR A 213 -5.21 2.87 9.16
C TYR A 213 -4.17 2.35 10.17
N HIS A 214 -2.92 2.76 10.03
CA HIS A 214 -1.82 2.37 10.93
C HIS A 214 -1.95 3.01 12.32
N TYR A 215 -2.40 4.28 12.39
CA TYR A 215 -2.69 4.95 13.64
C TYR A 215 -3.77 4.22 14.46
N SER A 216 -4.80 3.72 13.81
CA SER A 216 -5.88 2.98 14.48
C SER A 216 -5.45 1.61 15.02
N SER A 217 -4.26 1.14 14.65
CA SER A 217 -3.73 -0.18 14.99
C SER A 217 -2.23 -0.13 15.33
N LEU A 218 -1.81 0.88 16.11
CA LEU A 218 -0.40 1.12 16.46
C LEU A 218 0.29 -0.10 17.06
N LYS A 219 -0.34 -0.76 18.06
CA LYS A 219 0.30 -1.88 18.77
C LYS A 219 0.56 -3.08 17.86
N PRO A 220 -0.41 -3.61 17.08
CA PRO A 220 -0.15 -4.74 16.19
C PRO A 220 0.82 -4.43 15.04
N PHE A 221 0.78 -3.23 14.48
CA PHE A 221 1.55 -2.89 13.30
C PHE A 221 2.94 -2.30 13.61
N LEU A 222 3.05 -1.50 14.65
CA LEU A 222 4.25 -0.73 14.97
C LEU A 222 4.79 -0.99 16.39
N ASP A 223 4.19 -1.88 17.14
CA ASP A 223 4.58 -2.25 18.51
C ASP A 223 4.71 -1.07 19.48
N ILE A 224 3.84 -0.07 19.33
CA ILE A 224 3.75 1.09 20.21
C ILE A 224 2.30 1.33 20.63
N THR A 225 2.04 1.82 21.84
CA THR A 225 0.71 2.19 22.29
C THR A 225 0.48 3.70 22.17
N LEU A 226 -0.79 4.11 22.14
CA LEU A 226 -1.14 5.53 22.13
C LEU A 226 -0.65 6.23 23.40
N GLU A 227 -0.75 5.58 24.56
CA GLU A 227 -0.26 6.11 25.84
C GLU A 227 1.25 6.38 25.82
N GLU A 228 2.04 5.46 25.24
CA GLU A 228 3.48 5.65 25.06
C GLU A 228 3.80 6.87 24.20
N VAL A 229 3.02 7.09 23.12
CA VAL A 229 3.19 8.24 22.23
C VAL A 229 2.79 9.54 22.94
N GLU A 230 1.63 9.54 23.62
CA GLU A 230 1.10 10.75 24.30
C GLU A 230 1.96 11.17 25.49
N ALA A 231 2.71 10.26 26.09
CA ALA A 231 3.70 10.58 27.13
C ALA A 231 4.85 11.47 26.60
N ASN A 232 5.13 11.46 25.30
CA ASN A 232 6.16 12.29 24.68
C ASN A 232 5.61 13.63 24.16
N GLY A 233 4.29 13.72 23.99
CA GLY A 233 3.64 14.93 23.47
C GLY A 233 2.33 14.62 22.73
N ARG A 234 1.74 15.67 22.17
CA ARG A 234 0.41 15.59 21.59
C ARG A 234 0.45 14.98 20.18
N VAL A 235 -0.35 13.96 19.94
CA VAL A 235 -0.67 13.48 18.59
C VAL A 235 -1.46 14.56 17.84
N ARG A 236 -1.16 14.76 16.56
CA ARG A 236 -1.82 15.75 15.70
C ARG A 236 -2.26 15.14 14.38
N VAL A 237 -3.45 15.47 13.92
CA VAL A 237 -3.83 15.28 12.51
C VAL A 237 -3.17 16.40 11.70
N LEU A 238 -2.34 16.05 10.74
CA LEU A 238 -1.64 17.00 9.87
C LEU A 238 -2.40 17.25 8.57
N ALA A 239 -3.05 16.22 8.04
CA ALA A 239 -3.90 16.29 6.86
C ALA A 239 -5.09 15.36 7.05
N THR A 240 -6.23 15.71 6.47
CA THR A 240 -7.43 14.87 6.45
C THR A 240 -7.44 13.90 5.27
N SER A 241 -6.64 14.17 4.24
CA SER A 241 -6.46 13.38 3.03
C SER A 241 -4.97 13.33 2.67
N TYR A 242 -4.34 12.17 2.78
CA TYR A 242 -2.96 12.00 2.32
C TYR A 242 -2.88 12.07 0.79
N ARG A 243 -3.96 11.69 0.12
CA ARG A 243 -4.06 11.72 -1.34
C ARG A 243 -4.02 13.14 -1.89
N ASP A 244 -4.75 14.06 -1.25
CA ASP A 244 -4.73 15.48 -1.65
C ASP A 244 -3.32 16.09 -1.48
N VAL A 245 -2.62 15.74 -0.39
CA VAL A 245 -1.24 16.19 -0.17
C VAL A 245 -0.29 15.69 -1.26
N ILE A 246 -0.39 14.40 -1.62
CA ILE A 246 0.44 13.81 -2.70
C ILE A 246 0.09 14.44 -4.05
N GLU A 247 -1.20 14.63 -4.34
CA GLU A 247 -1.64 15.24 -5.58
C GLU A 247 -1.10 16.67 -5.73
N GLU A 248 -1.24 17.49 -4.69
CA GLU A 248 -0.71 18.86 -4.65
C GLU A 248 0.81 18.86 -4.84
N TYR A 249 1.54 17.99 -4.15
CA TYR A 249 2.97 17.85 -4.31
C TYR A 249 3.35 17.48 -5.76
N PHE A 250 2.65 16.52 -6.38
CA PHE A 250 2.90 16.11 -7.75
C PHE A 250 2.59 17.22 -8.76
N MET A 251 1.54 18.00 -8.52
CA MET A 251 1.21 19.16 -9.37
C MET A 251 2.24 20.28 -9.29
N MET A 252 2.82 20.51 -8.12
CA MET A 252 3.85 21.52 -7.89
C MET A 252 5.22 21.12 -8.45
N HIS A 253 5.50 19.81 -8.50
CA HIS A 253 6.81 19.30 -8.89
C HIS A 253 6.71 18.50 -10.20
N GLN A 254 7.33 19.01 -11.25
CA GLN A 254 7.39 18.35 -12.57
C GLN A 254 8.71 17.60 -12.74
N HIS A 255 8.71 16.58 -13.60
CA HIS A 255 9.89 15.78 -13.94
C HIS A 255 10.55 15.10 -12.72
N LEU A 256 9.77 14.80 -11.70
CA LEU A 256 10.24 14.03 -10.55
C LEU A 256 10.85 12.71 -11.00
N LYS A 257 11.93 12.35 -10.34
CA LYS A 257 12.59 11.04 -10.47
C LYS A 257 12.97 10.54 -9.09
N ARG A 258 12.92 9.25 -8.90
CA ARG A 258 13.49 8.55 -7.74
C ARG A 258 14.14 7.28 -8.21
N GLU A 259 15.12 6.84 -7.44
CA GLU A 259 15.80 5.57 -7.59
C GLU A 259 15.77 4.86 -6.22
N ILE A 260 16.23 3.63 -6.18
CA ILE A 260 16.51 2.96 -4.90
C ILE A 260 17.78 3.63 -4.35
N GLU A 261 17.68 4.20 -3.16
CA GLU A 261 18.74 4.97 -2.51
C GLU A 261 19.40 4.20 -1.36
N GLY A 262 18.92 2.99 -1.07
CA GLY A 262 19.39 2.18 0.05
C GLY A 262 18.87 2.65 1.40
N ARG A 263 17.70 3.28 1.43
CA ARG A 263 17.04 3.69 2.68
C ARG A 263 16.68 2.50 3.55
N LEU A 264 16.37 1.39 2.90
CA LEU A 264 16.09 0.12 3.55
C LEU A 264 16.80 -1.01 2.81
N VAL A 265 17.87 -1.50 3.40
CA VAL A 265 18.65 -2.64 2.92
C VAL A 265 18.37 -3.84 3.81
N ILE A 266 17.96 -4.92 3.20
CA ILE A 266 17.66 -6.18 3.90
C ILE A 266 18.70 -7.20 3.46
N GLU A 267 19.50 -7.67 4.44
CA GLU A 267 20.54 -8.67 4.23
C GLU A 267 20.07 -10.04 4.78
N GLU A 268 20.39 -11.10 4.07
CA GLU A 268 20.06 -12.48 4.42
C GLU A 268 20.78 -12.99 5.69
#